data_7d485b97d5b4aa851842233f5bbdae51
#
_entry.id   7d485b97d5b4aa851842233f5bbdae51
#
_cell.length_a   1.000
_cell.length_b   1.000
_cell.length_c   1.000
_cell.angle_alpha   90.00
_cell.angle_beta   90.00
_cell.angle_gamma   90.00
#
_symmetry.space_group_name_H-M   'P 1'
#
loop_
_entity.id
_entity.type
_entity.pdbx_description
1 polymer ?
#
loop_
_entity_poly.entity_id
_entity_poly.type
_entity_poly.pdbx_seq_one_letter_code
_entity_poly.pdbx_strand_id
1 'polypeptide(L)'
;LGNTSGEPYVLHTNVFAQGKGDREQQFYLWFDPTLAFHTYSVLWNPRRIVFYVDGTPVRVFRNSEGAGVAYPKSQAMRVYASLWDADDWATRGGLVKTDWSQAPFVASYRGFVADACVAASVRPSCSASKAGWWDQGLDSGGARKLKWVRDNYMVYDYCRDAKRFPGGFPPECSQPLD
;
A
#
# COMPACT_ATOMS: atom_id res chain seq x y z
N LEU A 1 2.59 -2.34 -10.10
CA LEU A 1 3.60 -2.96 -10.95
C LEU A 1 3.10 -3.09 -12.38
N GLY A 2 4.04 -3.03 -13.33
CA GLY A 2 3.75 -3.36 -14.72
C GLY A 2 3.24 -4.79 -14.84
N ASN A 3 2.48 -5.03 -15.88
CA ASN A 3 1.98 -6.35 -16.23
C ASN A 3 2.38 -6.70 -17.67
N THR A 4 2.31 -7.97 -17.98
CA THR A 4 2.38 -8.43 -19.34
C THR A 4 1.07 -8.09 -20.06
N SER A 5 1.13 -7.73 -21.35
CA SER A 5 -0.06 -7.43 -22.14
C SER A 5 -1.12 -8.53 -22.00
N GLY A 6 -2.35 -8.13 -21.72
CA GLY A 6 -3.47 -9.04 -21.49
C GLY A 6 -3.63 -9.58 -20.07
N GLU A 7 -2.70 -9.29 -19.17
CA GLU A 7 -2.81 -9.62 -17.74
C GLU A 7 -3.41 -8.44 -16.94
N PRO A 8 -4.16 -8.68 -15.86
CA PRO A 8 -4.67 -7.61 -15.00
C PRO A 8 -3.53 -6.80 -14.39
N TYR A 9 -3.74 -5.49 -14.22
CA TYR A 9 -2.77 -4.63 -13.53
C TYR A 9 -2.65 -4.99 -12.05
N VAL A 10 -1.43 -5.02 -11.54
CA VAL A 10 -1.13 -5.37 -10.16
C VAL A 10 -0.83 -4.12 -9.35
N LEU A 11 -1.62 -3.87 -8.31
CA LEU A 11 -1.28 -2.93 -7.26
C LEU A 11 -0.37 -3.63 -6.25
N HIS A 12 0.86 -3.18 -6.12
CA HIS A 12 1.81 -3.69 -5.13
C HIS A 12 1.91 -2.69 -3.97
N THR A 13 1.75 -3.19 -2.76
CA THR A 13 1.88 -2.39 -1.53
C THR A 13 2.93 -2.95 -0.61
N ASN A 14 3.68 -2.08 0.06
CA ASN A 14 4.61 -2.47 1.12
C ASN A 14 4.61 -1.42 2.23
N VAL A 15 5.01 -1.80 3.44
CA VAL A 15 5.18 -0.88 4.57
C VAL A 15 6.58 -1.04 5.12
N PHE A 16 7.34 0.05 5.06
CA PHE A 16 8.69 0.12 5.63
C PHE A 16 8.65 0.81 6.99
N ALA A 17 9.31 0.21 7.96
CA ALA A 17 9.56 0.80 9.27
C ALA A 17 10.99 0.47 9.70
N GLN A 18 11.75 1.46 10.15
CA GLN A 18 13.15 1.31 10.53
C GLN A 18 14.02 0.68 9.42
N GLY A 19 13.76 1.04 8.16
CA GLY A 19 14.49 0.53 7.00
C GLY A 19 14.13 -0.90 6.57
N LYS A 20 13.20 -1.58 7.25
CA LYS A 20 12.74 -2.92 6.90
C LYS A 20 11.35 -2.88 6.27
N GLY A 21 11.23 -3.46 5.10
CA GLY A 21 9.98 -3.75 4.40
C GLY A 21 9.54 -5.20 4.65
N ASP A 22 9.65 -6.03 3.64
CA ASP A 22 9.29 -7.46 3.66
C ASP A 22 7.83 -7.72 4.03
N ARG A 23 6.96 -6.76 3.69
CA ARG A 23 5.53 -6.75 4.03
C ARG A 23 4.66 -6.56 2.79
N GLU A 24 5.03 -7.20 1.69
CA GLU A 24 4.35 -7.01 0.43
C GLU A 24 2.98 -7.70 0.42
N GLN A 25 2.00 -6.96 -0.05
CA GLN A 25 0.71 -7.49 -0.49
C GLN A 25 0.42 -6.98 -1.89
N GLN A 26 -0.06 -7.86 -2.77
CA GLN A 26 -0.38 -7.54 -4.15
C GLN A 26 -1.84 -7.85 -4.45
N PHE A 27 -2.44 -7.00 -5.26
CA PHE A 27 -3.85 -7.09 -5.63
C PHE A 27 -3.99 -6.84 -7.14
N TYR A 28 -4.81 -7.61 -7.82
CA TYR A 28 -5.29 -7.20 -9.12
C TYR A 28 -6.20 -5.99 -8.99
N LEU A 29 -6.07 -5.03 -9.89
CA LEU A 29 -7.06 -3.98 -10.04
C LEU A 29 -8.28 -4.56 -10.76
N TRP A 30 -9.47 -4.15 -10.33
CA TRP A 30 -10.76 -4.55 -10.92
C TRP A 30 -11.18 -3.66 -12.08
N PHE A 31 -10.27 -2.88 -12.59
CA PHE A 31 -10.40 -1.98 -13.72
C PHE A 31 -9.07 -1.83 -14.45
N ASP A 32 -9.11 -1.30 -15.67
CA ASP A 32 -7.90 -0.88 -16.39
C ASP A 32 -7.53 0.57 -16.01
N PRO A 33 -6.41 0.78 -15.30
CA PRO A 33 -6.00 2.11 -14.85
C PRO A 33 -5.50 3.02 -15.97
N THR A 34 -5.40 2.53 -17.21
CA THR A 34 -5.01 3.34 -18.37
C THR A 34 -6.19 4.08 -18.99
N LEU A 35 -7.42 3.67 -18.69
CA LEU A 35 -8.62 4.21 -19.31
C LEU A 35 -9.17 5.46 -18.61
N ALA A 36 -8.88 5.65 -17.32
CA ALA A 36 -9.37 6.77 -16.52
C ALA A 36 -8.42 7.11 -15.37
N PHE A 37 -8.63 8.31 -14.78
CA PHE A 37 -7.97 8.66 -13.54
C PHE A 37 -8.65 7.97 -12.35
N HIS A 38 -7.86 7.36 -11.49
CA HIS A 38 -8.29 6.73 -10.26
C HIS A 38 -7.61 7.37 -9.05
N THR A 39 -8.30 7.36 -7.91
CA THR A 39 -7.76 7.92 -6.67
C THR A 39 -7.04 6.84 -5.88
N TYR A 40 -5.74 7.03 -5.66
CA TYR A 40 -4.94 6.21 -4.76
C TYR A 40 -4.65 7.03 -3.50
N SER A 41 -5.09 6.56 -2.34
CA SER A 41 -4.95 7.31 -1.11
C SER A 41 -4.48 6.46 0.06
N VAL A 42 -3.88 7.11 1.03
CA VAL A 42 -3.35 6.48 2.24
C VAL A 42 -3.86 7.24 3.45
N LEU A 43 -4.58 6.56 4.34
CA LEU A 43 -4.81 7.01 5.70
C LEU A 43 -3.65 6.49 6.55
N TRP A 44 -2.91 7.40 7.18
CA TRP A 44 -1.82 7.03 8.07
C TRP A 44 -1.95 7.80 9.39
N ASN A 45 -2.29 7.09 10.43
CA ASN A 45 -2.47 7.66 11.76
C ASN A 45 -1.73 6.82 12.83
N PRO A 46 -1.74 7.19 14.13
CA PRO A 46 -1.00 6.44 15.15
C PRO A 46 -1.41 4.98 15.34
N ARG A 47 -2.59 4.60 14.86
CA ARG A 47 -3.15 3.26 15.07
C ARG A 47 -3.01 2.35 13.88
N ARG A 48 -3.01 2.91 12.65
CA ARG A 48 -3.03 2.12 11.42
C ARG A 48 -2.63 2.91 10.17
N ILE A 49 -2.21 2.17 9.16
CA ILE A 49 -2.10 2.64 7.79
C ILE A 49 -3.14 1.88 6.97
N VAL A 50 -3.98 2.60 6.23
CA VAL A 50 -4.95 2.00 5.30
C VAL A 50 -4.69 2.53 3.91
N PHE A 51 -4.56 1.61 2.95
CA PHE A 51 -4.43 1.93 1.53
C PHE A 51 -5.79 1.80 0.87
N TYR A 52 -6.12 2.76 0.01
CA TYR A 52 -7.39 2.80 -0.70
C TYR A 52 -7.18 2.97 -2.20
N VAL A 53 -8.10 2.42 -2.96
CA VAL A 53 -8.31 2.69 -4.39
C VAL A 53 -9.77 3.10 -4.56
N ASP A 54 -10.01 4.31 -5.07
CA ASP A 54 -11.36 4.90 -5.25
C ASP A 54 -12.23 4.78 -3.99
N GLY A 55 -11.66 5.08 -2.83
CA GLY A 55 -12.34 4.98 -1.53
C GLY A 55 -12.64 3.55 -1.09
N THR A 56 -12.16 2.54 -1.80
CA THR A 56 -12.24 1.13 -1.40
C THR A 56 -10.94 0.76 -0.67
N PRO A 57 -10.99 0.33 0.60
CA PRO A 57 -9.81 -0.11 1.32
C PRO A 57 -9.30 -1.42 0.73
N VAL A 58 -8.01 -1.47 0.42
CA VAL A 58 -7.36 -2.67 -0.14
C VAL A 58 -6.43 -3.33 0.86
N ARG A 59 -5.87 -2.55 1.79
CA ARG A 59 -4.95 -3.05 2.80
C ARG A 59 -5.04 -2.26 4.10
N VAL A 60 -4.92 -2.95 5.23
CA VAL A 60 -4.70 -2.36 6.57
C VAL A 60 -3.39 -2.89 7.14
N PHE A 61 -2.57 -1.99 7.67
CA PHE A 61 -1.41 -2.32 8.49
C PHE A 61 -1.59 -1.66 9.86
N ARG A 62 -1.77 -2.47 10.89
CA ARG A 62 -2.01 -1.99 12.26
C ARG A 62 -0.71 -1.63 12.96
N ASN A 63 -0.79 -0.69 13.87
CA ASN A 63 0.25 -0.46 14.85
C ASN A 63 0.23 -1.60 15.87
N SER A 64 1.19 -2.49 15.79
CA SER A 64 1.38 -3.63 16.68
C SER A 64 2.70 -3.52 17.45
N GLU A 65 3.13 -2.31 17.82
CA GLU A 65 4.37 -2.09 18.57
C GLU A 65 4.38 -2.84 19.91
N GLY A 66 3.22 -3.01 20.54
CA GLY A 66 3.08 -3.83 21.74
C GLY A 66 3.42 -5.31 21.55
N ALA A 67 3.40 -5.80 20.30
CA ALA A 67 3.84 -7.14 19.91
C ALA A 67 5.27 -7.14 19.28
N GLY A 68 6.01 -6.04 19.43
CA GLY A 68 7.38 -5.91 18.89
C GLY A 68 7.46 -5.58 17.40
N VAL A 69 6.35 -5.22 16.77
CA VAL A 69 6.31 -4.85 15.35
C VAL A 69 6.59 -3.36 15.18
N ALA A 70 7.64 -3.02 14.44
CA ALA A 70 7.96 -1.62 14.19
C ALA A 70 6.85 -0.93 13.36
N TYR A 71 6.47 0.28 13.82
CA TYR A 71 5.48 1.12 13.15
C TYR A 71 6.10 2.47 12.74
N PRO A 72 5.83 2.98 11.52
CA PRO A 72 6.46 4.22 11.03
C PRO A 72 5.79 5.46 11.63
N LYS A 73 6.02 5.76 12.93
CA LYS A 73 5.40 6.88 13.66
C LYS A 73 6.33 8.06 13.91
N SER A 74 7.65 7.85 13.86
CA SER A 74 8.66 8.83 14.27
C SER A 74 9.54 9.32 13.13
N GLN A 75 9.31 8.84 11.91
CA GLN A 75 10.09 9.19 10.75
C GLN A 75 9.28 10.11 9.84
N ALA A 76 9.78 11.31 9.60
CA ALA A 76 9.23 12.20 8.57
C ALA A 76 9.44 11.58 7.18
N MET A 77 8.40 11.62 6.35
CA MET A 77 8.42 11.09 5.00
C MET A 77 8.08 12.16 3.98
N ARG A 78 8.52 11.95 2.75
CA ARG A 78 8.15 12.76 1.59
C ARG A 78 7.30 11.92 0.65
N VAL A 79 6.47 12.58 -0.15
CA VAL A 79 5.72 11.93 -1.21
C VAL A 79 6.55 11.98 -2.49
N TYR A 80 6.72 10.83 -3.12
CA TYR A 80 7.37 10.69 -4.42
C TYR A 80 6.45 9.91 -5.36
N ALA A 81 6.48 10.28 -6.63
CA ALA A 81 5.91 9.50 -7.71
C ALA A 81 6.97 9.36 -8.81
N SER A 82 7.12 8.16 -9.34
CA SER A 82 8.09 7.87 -10.40
C SER A 82 7.51 6.86 -11.39
N LEU A 83 7.95 6.97 -12.63
CA LEU A 83 7.77 5.98 -13.67
C LEU A 83 9.16 5.44 -14.03
N TRP A 84 9.34 4.14 -13.99
CA TRP A 84 10.64 3.51 -14.23
C TRP A 84 10.47 2.11 -14.84
N ASP A 85 11.50 1.64 -15.49
CA ASP A 85 11.56 0.31 -16.05
C ASP A 85 11.90 -0.71 -14.94
N ALA A 86 11.07 -1.70 -14.77
CA ALA A 86 11.23 -2.77 -13.77
C ALA A 86 11.25 -4.16 -14.41
N ASP A 87 11.56 -4.25 -15.69
CA ASP A 87 11.44 -5.49 -16.44
C ASP A 87 12.49 -6.55 -16.09
N ASP A 88 13.46 -6.23 -15.23
CA ASP A 88 14.42 -7.21 -14.73
C ASP A 88 13.81 -8.22 -13.75
N TRP A 89 12.69 -7.88 -13.11
CA TRP A 89 12.08 -8.75 -12.09
C TRP A 89 10.55 -8.72 -12.05
N ALA A 90 9.90 -7.66 -12.55
CA ALA A 90 8.45 -7.46 -12.34
C ALA A 90 7.60 -8.28 -13.31
N THR A 91 7.91 -8.28 -14.60
CA THR A 91 7.11 -8.94 -15.64
C THR A 91 7.48 -10.42 -15.74
N ARG A 92 6.64 -11.29 -15.16
CA ARG A 92 6.89 -12.73 -15.03
C ARG A 92 8.30 -13.06 -14.53
N GLY A 93 8.74 -12.32 -13.48
CA GLY A 93 10.08 -12.50 -12.89
C GLY A 93 11.21 -12.08 -13.82
N GLY A 94 10.98 -11.13 -14.72
CA GLY A 94 11.98 -10.63 -15.66
C GLY A 94 12.03 -11.35 -17.01
N LEU A 95 11.13 -12.31 -17.23
CA LEU A 95 11.10 -13.06 -18.50
C LEU A 95 10.51 -12.24 -19.66
N VAL A 96 9.67 -11.27 -19.38
CA VAL A 96 9.07 -10.41 -20.41
C VAL A 96 9.67 -9.02 -20.29
N LYS A 97 10.31 -8.57 -21.37
CA LYS A 97 11.02 -7.30 -21.42
C LYS A 97 10.14 -6.18 -21.99
N THR A 98 10.52 -4.95 -21.64
CA THR A 98 9.85 -3.74 -22.11
C THR A 98 9.97 -3.62 -23.62
N ASP A 99 8.84 -3.43 -24.29
CA ASP A 99 8.81 -3.12 -25.73
C ASP A 99 9.07 -1.61 -25.94
N TRP A 100 10.30 -1.25 -26.18
CA TRP A 100 10.72 0.14 -26.39
C TRP A 100 10.17 0.75 -27.69
N SER A 101 9.60 -0.04 -28.60
CA SER A 101 8.91 0.52 -29.76
C SER A 101 7.64 1.26 -29.42
N GLN A 102 7.09 1.04 -28.21
CA GLN A 102 5.91 1.70 -27.68
C GLN A 102 6.23 3.00 -26.90
N ALA A 103 7.50 3.38 -26.81
CA ALA A 103 7.88 4.64 -26.14
C ALA A 103 7.35 5.87 -26.91
N PRO A 104 7.06 7.00 -26.20
CA PRO A 104 7.29 7.22 -24.78
C PRO A 104 6.18 6.64 -23.88
N PHE A 105 6.56 6.12 -22.71
CA PHE A 105 5.62 5.72 -21.67
C PHE A 105 5.29 6.90 -20.78
N VAL A 106 4.00 7.13 -20.49
CA VAL A 106 3.53 8.31 -19.78
C VAL A 106 2.64 7.91 -18.60
N ALA A 107 2.98 8.41 -17.41
CA ALA A 107 2.09 8.40 -16.25
C ALA A 107 1.62 9.83 -15.96
N SER A 108 0.30 10.01 -15.81
CA SER A 108 -0.30 11.31 -15.53
C SER A 108 -0.87 11.36 -14.12
N TYR A 109 -0.64 12.45 -13.42
CA TYR A 109 -1.11 12.68 -12.04
C TYR A 109 -1.92 13.97 -11.98
N ARG A 110 -3.02 13.97 -11.20
CA ARG A 110 -3.82 15.15 -10.94
C ARG A 110 -4.47 15.09 -9.56
N GLY A 111 -4.96 16.23 -9.05
CA GLY A 111 -5.79 16.27 -7.84
C GLY A 111 -5.05 15.86 -6.58
N PHE A 112 -3.72 16.13 -6.48
CA PHE A 112 -2.97 15.82 -5.27
C PHE A 112 -3.51 16.62 -4.07
N VAL A 113 -3.87 15.91 -3.00
CA VAL A 113 -4.33 16.47 -1.73
C VAL A 113 -3.53 15.84 -0.60
N ALA A 114 -3.01 16.66 0.31
CA ALA A 114 -2.36 16.20 1.51
C ALA A 114 -2.97 16.91 2.72
N ASP A 115 -3.73 16.16 3.52
CA ASP A 115 -4.12 16.56 4.88
C ASP A 115 -3.16 15.83 5.83
N ALA A 116 -2.13 16.52 6.28
CA ALA A 116 -1.00 15.92 6.96
C ALA A 116 -0.43 16.83 8.05
N CYS A 117 0.25 16.20 9.00
CA CYS A 117 1.02 16.90 10.01
C CYS A 117 2.42 17.21 9.52
N VAL A 118 2.87 18.42 9.73
CA VAL A 118 4.28 18.76 9.59
C VAL A 118 5.03 18.18 10.79
N ALA A 119 6.00 17.31 10.54
CA ALA A 119 6.93 16.82 11.54
C ALA A 119 7.89 17.97 11.92
N ALA A 120 7.49 18.78 12.91
CA ALA A 120 8.35 19.80 13.48
C ALA A 120 9.08 19.22 14.69
N SER A 121 10.37 19.57 14.83
CA SER A 121 11.27 19.04 15.86
C SER A 121 10.86 19.34 17.30
N VAL A 122 9.91 20.24 17.55
CA VAL A 122 9.53 20.71 18.90
C VAL A 122 8.05 20.51 19.22
N ARG A 123 7.16 20.55 18.27
CA ARG A 123 5.72 20.24 18.47
C ARG A 123 5.10 19.73 17.15
N PRO A 124 4.62 18.49 17.10
CA PRO A 124 3.85 18.06 15.94
C PRO A 124 2.60 18.95 15.79
N SER A 125 2.35 19.40 14.57
CA SER A 125 1.22 20.31 14.27
C SER A 125 -0.15 19.63 14.40
N CYS A 126 -0.18 18.32 14.59
CA CYS A 126 -1.41 17.56 14.79
C CYS A 126 -1.58 17.12 16.22
N SER A 127 -2.78 17.36 16.73
CA SER A 127 -3.29 16.71 17.93
C SER A 127 -4.59 15.97 17.58
N ALA A 128 -4.89 14.93 18.32
CA ALA A 128 -6.12 14.14 18.18
C ALA A 128 -7.41 14.97 18.10
N SER A 129 -7.39 16.21 18.63
CA SER A 129 -8.55 17.10 18.64
C SER A 129 -8.78 17.90 17.36
N LYS A 130 -7.86 17.88 16.39
CA LYS A 130 -7.93 18.78 15.22
C LYS A 130 -8.01 18.07 13.87
N ALA A 131 -7.61 16.82 13.76
CA ALA A 131 -7.63 16.10 12.51
C ALA A 131 -8.62 14.93 12.60
N GLY A 132 -9.71 14.98 11.85
CA GLY A 132 -10.75 13.94 11.85
C GLY A 132 -10.22 12.55 11.45
N TRP A 133 -9.09 12.49 10.76
CA TRP A 133 -8.42 11.24 10.35
C TRP A 133 -7.53 10.63 11.46
N TRP A 134 -7.21 11.36 12.53
CA TRP A 134 -6.26 10.93 13.58
C TRP A 134 -6.63 9.62 14.25
N ASP A 135 -7.91 9.40 14.50
CA ASP A 135 -8.46 8.19 15.13
C ASP A 135 -9.28 7.33 14.16
N GLN A 136 -9.32 7.72 12.89
CA GLN A 136 -10.14 7.05 11.88
C GLN A 136 -9.69 5.61 11.69
N GLY A 137 -10.66 4.71 11.56
CA GLY A 137 -10.50 3.33 11.17
C GLY A 137 -11.49 2.95 10.09
N LEU A 138 -11.58 1.67 9.80
CA LEU A 138 -12.64 1.16 8.95
C LEU A 138 -13.93 1.02 9.77
N ASP A 139 -15.02 1.47 9.19
CA ASP A 139 -16.35 1.10 9.66
C ASP A 139 -16.73 -0.31 9.15
N SER A 140 -17.90 -0.80 9.52
CA SER A 140 -18.39 -2.10 9.07
C SER A 140 -18.52 -2.21 7.55
N GLY A 141 -18.79 -1.10 6.87
CA GLY A 141 -18.85 -1.02 5.40
C GLY A 141 -17.45 -1.17 4.80
N GLY A 142 -16.48 -0.44 5.33
CA GLY A 142 -15.07 -0.53 4.93
C GLY A 142 -14.49 -1.92 5.19
N ALA A 143 -14.81 -2.53 6.33
CA ALA A 143 -14.36 -3.90 6.65
C ALA A 143 -14.91 -4.93 5.65
N ARG A 144 -16.20 -4.81 5.25
CA ARG A 144 -16.76 -5.69 4.20
C ARG A 144 -16.09 -5.49 2.85
N LYS A 145 -15.81 -4.23 2.45
CA LYS A 145 -15.10 -3.94 1.19
C LYS A 145 -13.67 -4.49 1.23
N LEU A 146 -12.95 -4.32 2.34
CA LEU A 146 -11.61 -4.89 2.52
C LEU A 146 -11.64 -6.41 2.35
N LYS A 147 -12.61 -7.08 3.00
CA LYS A 147 -12.77 -8.53 2.86
C LYS A 147 -13.04 -8.93 1.41
N TRP A 148 -13.94 -8.21 0.72
CA TRP A 148 -14.25 -8.47 -0.68
C TRP A 148 -13.01 -8.34 -1.58
N VAL A 149 -12.18 -7.31 -1.40
CA VAL A 149 -10.93 -7.15 -2.14
C VAL A 149 -9.97 -8.32 -1.87
N ARG A 150 -9.82 -8.71 -0.61
CA ARG A 150 -8.94 -9.82 -0.24
C ARG A 150 -9.39 -11.16 -0.81
N ASP A 151 -10.70 -11.41 -0.80
CA ASP A 151 -11.26 -12.67 -1.29
C ASP A 151 -11.20 -12.80 -2.81
N ASN A 152 -11.25 -11.68 -3.56
CA ASN A 152 -11.43 -11.71 -5.01
C ASN A 152 -10.20 -11.21 -5.79
N TYR A 153 -9.36 -10.35 -5.20
CA TYR A 153 -8.30 -9.63 -5.93
C TYR A 153 -6.91 -9.76 -5.34
N MET A 154 -6.76 -10.27 -4.12
CA MET A 154 -5.43 -10.48 -3.52
C MET A 154 -4.72 -11.63 -4.21
N VAL A 155 -3.54 -11.36 -4.78
CA VAL A 155 -2.70 -12.34 -5.47
C VAL A 155 -1.46 -12.73 -4.69
N TYR A 156 -1.02 -11.90 -3.76
CA TYR A 156 0.09 -12.20 -2.86
C TYR A 156 -0.10 -11.59 -1.48
N ASP A 157 0.24 -12.36 -0.46
CA ASP A 157 0.27 -11.93 0.93
C ASP A 157 1.49 -12.53 1.62
N TYR A 158 2.44 -11.68 2.06
CA TYR A 158 3.63 -12.12 2.76
C TYR A 158 3.31 -12.97 4.00
N CYS A 159 2.16 -12.74 4.64
CA CYS A 159 1.69 -13.53 5.77
C CYS A 159 1.26 -14.97 5.40
N ARG A 160 1.32 -15.35 4.13
CA ARG A 160 1.01 -16.71 3.63
C ARG A 160 2.19 -17.34 2.91
N ASP A 161 3.33 -16.66 2.84
CA ASP A 161 4.53 -17.14 2.16
C ASP A 161 5.47 -17.86 3.14
N ALA A 162 5.16 -19.11 3.44
CA ALA A 162 5.97 -19.96 4.33
C ALA A 162 7.39 -20.20 3.80
N LYS A 163 7.61 -20.09 2.48
CA LYS A 163 8.95 -20.23 1.90
C LYS A 163 9.85 -19.06 2.26
N ARG A 164 9.28 -17.86 2.31
CA ARG A 164 9.98 -16.64 2.70
C ARG A 164 10.26 -16.60 4.20
N PHE A 165 9.39 -17.18 5.01
CA PHE A 165 9.48 -17.18 6.47
C PHE A 165 9.54 -18.60 7.06
N PRO A 166 10.60 -19.37 6.78
CA PRO A 166 10.72 -20.75 7.27
C PRO A 166 10.82 -20.86 8.80
N GLY A 167 11.21 -19.76 9.48
CA GLY A 167 11.27 -19.67 10.94
C GLY A 167 9.97 -19.19 11.62
N GLY A 168 8.91 -18.98 10.84
CA GLY A 168 7.63 -18.45 11.33
C GLY A 168 7.31 -17.06 10.77
N PHE A 169 6.03 -16.78 10.68
CA PHE A 169 5.55 -15.48 10.15
C PHE A 169 5.84 -14.32 11.11
N PRO A 170 6.01 -13.09 10.58
CA PRO A 170 6.05 -11.88 11.40
C PRO A 170 4.85 -11.76 12.35
N PRO A 171 5.02 -11.22 13.57
CA PRO A 171 3.96 -11.18 14.58
C PRO A 171 2.68 -10.47 14.14
N GLU A 172 2.80 -9.48 13.26
CA GLU A 172 1.63 -8.79 12.69
C GLU A 172 0.72 -9.69 11.86
N CYS A 173 1.22 -10.82 11.37
CA CYS A 173 0.43 -11.76 10.58
C CYS A 173 -0.61 -12.52 11.40
N SER A 174 -0.46 -12.57 12.71
CA SER A 174 -1.42 -13.20 13.62
C SER A 174 -2.52 -12.23 14.09
N GLN A 175 -2.41 -10.94 13.75
CA GLN A 175 -3.36 -9.94 14.19
C GLN A 175 -4.68 -10.02 13.38
N PRO A 176 -5.84 -9.76 14.00
CA PRO A 176 -7.09 -9.67 13.26
C PRO A 176 -7.01 -8.55 12.22
N LEU A 177 -7.72 -8.69 11.12
CA LEU A 177 -7.70 -7.69 10.04
C LEU A 177 -8.37 -6.38 10.41
N ASP A 178 -9.38 -6.45 11.28
CA ASP A 178 -10.03 -5.31 11.97
C ASP A 178 -10.87 -5.77 13.17
#